data_ad5e65007bc6d6349b27c60b95f42878
#
_entry.id   ad5e65007bc6d6349b27c60b95f42878
#
_cell.length_a   1.000
_cell.length_b   1.000
_cell.length_c   1.000
_cell.angle_alpha   90.00
_cell.angle_beta   90.00
_cell.angle_gamma   90.00
#
_symmetry.space_group_name_H-M   'P 1'
#
loop_
_entity.id
_entity.type
_entity.pdbx_description
1 polymer ?
#
loop_
_entity_poly.entity_id
_entity_poly.type
_entity_poly.pdbx_seq_one_letter_code
_entity_poly.pdbx_strand_id
1 'polypeptide(L)'
;MVAENLLERRQGRGTFVSEHTERRALFLYFNLRSRDGEQTMPSSRTLACEQRAATEQERNRLDLRPGAGVVVMHRVRTLQERPVIVERLTLPQELFPNLGGDLKLPENLYRFYQGEFGITIAKASETVSAIAADPLEAQLLGIMPNAPLLEIDRVAVTIDGRPVEWRVSHCDTTDYTYFAERG
;
A
#
# COMPACT_ATOMS: atom_id res chain seq x y z
N MET A 1 -1.71 12.36 -17.99
CA MET A 1 -0.37 11.74 -17.95
C MET A 1 -0.30 10.43 -17.14
N VAL A 2 -1.13 10.19 -16.13
CA VAL A 2 -1.17 8.88 -15.43
C VAL A 2 -1.79 7.76 -16.29
N ALA A 3 -2.62 8.09 -17.27
CA ALA A 3 -3.25 7.10 -18.16
C ALA A 3 -2.27 6.43 -19.16
N GLU A 4 -1.17 7.08 -19.52
CA GLU A 4 -0.20 6.53 -20.49
C GLU A 4 0.57 5.31 -19.95
N ASN A 5 0.72 5.22 -18.63
CA ASN A 5 1.39 4.10 -17.99
C ASN A 5 0.48 2.89 -17.70
N LEU A 6 -0.84 3.03 -17.87
CA LEU A 6 -1.79 1.94 -17.65
C LEU A 6 -2.01 1.06 -18.87
N LEU A 7 -1.72 1.58 -20.06
CA LEU A 7 -1.93 0.88 -21.31
C LEU A 7 -0.61 0.66 -22.04
N GLU A 8 -0.32 -0.59 -22.36
CA GLU A 8 0.81 -0.98 -23.19
C GLU A 8 0.30 -1.32 -24.60
N ARG A 9 0.76 -0.58 -25.62
CA ARG A 9 0.44 -0.86 -27.02
C ARG A 9 1.49 -1.82 -27.57
N ARG A 10 1.08 -3.03 -27.91
CA ARG A 10 1.93 -4.01 -28.60
C ARG A 10 1.59 -3.99 -30.07
N GLN A 11 2.60 -3.63 -30.91
CA GLN A 11 2.42 -3.52 -32.36
C GLN A 11 1.89 -4.83 -32.95
N GLY A 12 0.75 -4.80 -33.65
CA GLY A 12 0.10 -5.97 -34.22
C GLY A 12 -0.70 -6.84 -33.25
N ARG A 13 -0.73 -6.54 -31.94
CA ARG A 13 -1.44 -7.33 -30.92
C ARG A 13 -2.50 -6.56 -30.12
N GLY A 14 -2.63 -5.24 -30.33
CA GLY A 14 -3.62 -4.41 -29.63
C GLY A 14 -3.06 -3.61 -28.45
N THR A 15 -3.98 -3.05 -27.67
CA THR A 15 -3.67 -2.29 -26.44
C THR A 15 -4.05 -3.15 -25.23
N PHE A 16 -3.13 -3.35 -24.32
CA PHE A 16 -3.30 -4.17 -23.13
C PHE A 16 -3.17 -3.31 -21.87
N VAL A 17 -3.85 -3.72 -20.80
CA VAL A 17 -3.62 -3.14 -19.46
C VAL A 17 -2.23 -3.57 -19.00
N SER A 18 -1.39 -2.61 -18.62
CA SER A 18 -0.03 -2.90 -18.15
C SER A 18 -0.07 -3.70 -16.84
N GLU A 19 0.79 -4.72 -16.74
CA GLU A 19 0.92 -5.49 -15.50
C GLU A 19 1.59 -4.67 -14.39
N HIS A 20 1.17 -4.92 -13.14
CA HIS A 20 1.86 -4.40 -11.95
C HIS A 20 3.13 -5.19 -11.65
N THR A 21 4.17 -5.00 -12.48
CA THR A 21 5.49 -5.61 -12.25
C THR A 21 6.13 -5.04 -10.98
N GLU A 22 7.13 -5.77 -10.40
CA GLU A 22 7.88 -5.29 -9.24
C GLU A 22 8.52 -3.92 -9.48
N ARG A 23 9.16 -3.75 -10.64
CA ARG A 23 9.77 -2.48 -11.05
C ARG A 23 8.75 -1.34 -11.07
N ARG A 24 7.55 -1.60 -11.60
CA ARG A 24 6.49 -0.61 -11.66
C ARG A 24 5.93 -0.29 -10.27
N ALA A 25 5.76 -1.30 -9.41
CA ALA A 25 5.33 -1.11 -8.03
C ALA A 25 6.33 -0.27 -7.24
N LEU A 26 7.63 -0.51 -7.42
CA LEU A 26 8.70 0.30 -6.83
C LEU A 26 8.61 1.77 -7.27
N PHE A 27 8.58 2.02 -8.57
CA PHE A 27 8.68 3.38 -9.10
C PHE A 27 7.40 4.22 -8.95
N LEU A 28 6.23 3.60 -8.96
CA LEU A 28 4.95 4.33 -8.94
C LEU A 28 4.30 4.37 -7.56
N TYR A 29 4.56 3.39 -6.70
CA TYR A 29 3.78 3.21 -5.48
C TYR A 29 4.63 3.04 -4.21
N PHE A 30 5.96 2.94 -4.34
CA PHE A 30 6.84 2.84 -3.19
C PHE A 30 7.88 3.98 -3.24
N ASN A 31 7.63 5.02 -2.45
CA ASN A 31 8.37 6.29 -2.51
C ASN A 31 9.51 6.40 -1.50
N LEU A 32 9.81 5.34 -0.72
CA LEU A 32 10.96 5.33 0.16
C LEU A 32 12.22 4.89 -0.59
N ARG A 33 13.30 5.65 -0.41
CA ARG A 33 14.63 5.36 -0.92
C ARG A 33 15.64 5.46 0.21
N SER A 34 16.69 4.64 0.18
CA SER A 34 17.83 4.83 1.06
C SER A 34 18.52 6.17 0.77
N ARG A 35 19.31 6.68 1.70
CA ARG A 35 19.97 8.00 1.55
C ARG A 35 20.98 8.04 0.41
N ASP A 36 21.53 6.90 -0.01
CA ASP A 36 22.39 6.75 -1.18
C ASP A 36 21.61 6.64 -2.52
N GLY A 37 20.27 6.70 -2.45
CA GLY A 37 19.37 6.71 -3.61
C GLY A 37 18.94 5.32 -4.08
N GLU A 38 19.41 4.25 -3.44
CA GLU A 38 18.96 2.90 -3.76
C GLU A 38 17.49 2.70 -3.40
N GLN A 39 16.76 2.03 -4.27
CA GLN A 39 15.38 1.65 -4.08
C GLN A 39 15.23 0.14 -4.26
N THR A 40 14.88 -0.54 -3.18
CA THR A 40 14.67 -1.98 -3.17
C THR A 40 13.24 -2.31 -2.76
N MET A 41 12.71 -3.44 -3.27
CA MET A 41 11.41 -3.91 -2.84
C MET A 41 11.53 -4.43 -1.40
N PRO A 42 10.71 -3.90 -0.47
CA PRO A 42 10.72 -4.39 0.89
C PRO A 42 10.09 -5.79 0.96
N SER A 43 10.66 -6.65 1.77
CA SER A 43 9.95 -7.85 2.22
C SER A 43 8.82 -7.46 3.19
N SER A 44 7.84 -8.34 3.37
CA SER A 44 6.66 -8.02 4.17
C SER A 44 6.23 -9.19 5.02
N ARG A 45 5.91 -8.92 6.29
CA ARG A 45 5.31 -9.90 7.19
C ARG A 45 3.95 -9.39 7.66
N THR A 46 2.90 -10.16 7.40
CA THR A 46 1.56 -9.89 7.92
C THR A 46 1.50 -10.28 9.39
N LEU A 47 1.08 -9.35 10.25
CA LEU A 47 0.91 -9.55 11.68
C LEU A 47 -0.50 -10.04 12.02
N ALA A 48 -1.50 -9.45 11.34
CA ALA A 48 -2.90 -9.77 11.50
C ALA A 48 -3.65 -9.48 10.20
N CYS A 49 -4.71 -10.25 9.97
CA CYS A 49 -5.67 -10.03 8.90
C CYS A 49 -7.05 -10.41 9.42
N GLU A 50 -7.97 -9.46 9.47
CA GLU A 50 -9.31 -9.66 10.00
C GLU A 50 -10.39 -9.11 9.06
N GLN A 51 -11.56 -9.71 9.13
CA GLN A 51 -12.77 -9.20 8.46
C GLN A 51 -13.73 -8.67 9.51
N ARG A 52 -14.24 -7.46 9.32
CA ARG A 52 -15.20 -6.82 10.22
C ARG A 52 -16.04 -5.75 9.51
N ALA A 53 -17.05 -5.25 10.21
CA ALA A 53 -17.82 -4.10 9.73
C ALA A 53 -16.90 -2.86 9.61
N ALA A 54 -17.09 -2.07 8.56
CA ALA A 54 -16.37 -0.83 8.35
C ALA A 54 -16.77 0.22 9.38
N THR A 55 -15.80 0.92 9.94
CA THR A 55 -16.01 2.14 10.72
C THR A 55 -16.53 3.28 9.84
N GLU A 56 -17.04 4.36 10.44
CA GLU A 56 -17.46 5.55 9.69
C GLU A 56 -16.30 6.16 8.88
N GLN A 57 -15.12 6.26 9.47
CA GLN A 57 -13.93 6.78 8.80
C GLN A 57 -13.55 5.92 7.58
N GLU A 58 -13.56 4.60 7.72
CA GLU A 58 -13.25 3.68 6.63
C GLU A 58 -14.29 3.75 5.51
N ARG A 59 -15.57 3.88 5.86
CA ARG A 59 -16.63 4.12 4.87
C ARG A 59 -16.40 5.41 4.08
N ASN A 60 -16.06 6.49 4.77
CA ASN A 60 -15.81 7.79 4.14
C ASN A 60 -14.57 7.75 3.23
N ARG A 61 -13.50 7.05 3.67
CA ARG A 61 -12.24 6.93 2.89
C ARG A 61 -12.38 6.04 1.66
N LEU A 62 -13.21 5.01 1.73
CA LEU A 62 -13.37 3.99 0.69
C LEU A 62 -14.70 4.11 -0.07
N ASP A 63 -15.48 5.15 0.18
CA ASP A 63 -16.80 5.37 -0.43
C ASP A 63 -17.74 4.15 -0.28
N LEU A 64 -17.83 3.63 0.96
CA LEU A 64 -18.60 2.43 1.26
C LEU A 64 -19.98 2.78 1.82
N ARG A 65 -20.98 1.98 1.42
CA ARG A 65 -22.35 2.08 1.98
C ARG A 65 -22.39 1.68 3.46
N PRO A 66 -23.39 2.15 4.21
CA PRO A 66 -23.63 1.68 5.56
C PRO A 66 -23.73 0.16 5.64
N GLY A 67 -23.11 -0.44 6.65
CA GLY A 67 -23.09 -1.89 6.86
C GLY A 67 -22.09 -2.69 5.99
N ALA A 68 -21.32 -2.00 5.15
CA ALA A 68 -20.27 -2.68 4.37
C ALA A 68 -19.19 -3.29 5.27
N GLY A 69 -18.67 -4.44 4.87
CA GLY A 69 -17.53 -5.09 5.49
C GLY A 69 -16.20 -4.62 4.90
N VAL A 70 -15.15 -4.72 5.70
CA VAL A 70 -13.76 -4.48 5.30
C VAL A 70 -12.87 -5.65 5.72
N VAL A 71 -11.79 -5.83 4.97
CA VAL A 71 -10.63 -6.62 5.37
C VAL A 71 -9.57 -5.65 5.87
N VAL A 72 -9.11 -5.83 7.10
CA VAL A 72 -8.05 -5.00 7.70
C VAL A 72 -6.82 -5.85 7.89
N MET A 73 -5.69 -5.36 7.39
CA MET A 73 -4.40 -6.03 7.51
C MET A 73 -3.39 -5.14 8.22
N HIS A 74 -2.63 -5.73 9.13
CA HIS A 74 -1.47 -5.11 9.76
C HIS A 74 -0.21 -5.80 9.27
N ARG A 75 0.76 -5.04 8.81
CA ARG A 75 2.01 -5.56 8.23
C ARG A 75 3.22 -4.79 8.76
N VAL A 76 4.35 -5.50 8.84
CA VAL A 76 5.68 -4.88 8.97
C VAL A 76 6.42 -5.10 7.67
N ARG A 77 7.05 -4.05 7.15
CA ARG A 77 7.88 -4.14 5.96
C ARG A 77 9.33 -3.88 6.33
N THR A 78 10.19 -4.71 5.76
CA THR A 78 11.62 -4.78 6.06
C THR A 78 12.42 -4.39 4.82
N LEU A 79 13.35 -3.48 4.99
CA LEU A 79 14.34 -3.08 3.97
C LEU A 79 15.73 -3.41 4.52
N GLN A 80 16.58 -4.04 3.72
CA GLN A 80 17.95 -4.43 4.14
C GLN A 80 17.97 -5.14 5.51
N GLU A 81 17.06 -6.11 5.67
CA GLU A 81 16.89 -6.92 6.91
C GLU A 81 16.44 -6.15 8.16
N ARG A 82 16.13 -4.86 8.04
CA ARG A 82 15.66 -4.02 9.12
C ARG A 82 14.17 -3.66 8.93
N PRO A 83 13.33 -3.80 9.98
CA PRO A 83 11.97 -3.29 9.95
C PRO A 83 11.98 -1.75 9.80
N VAL A 84 11.26 -1.24 8.80
CA VAL A 84 11.27 0.20 8.46
C VAL A 84 9.86 0.76 8.43
N ILE A 85 8.84 -0.06 8.13
CA ILE A 85 7.47 0.40 7.98
C ILE A 85 6.54 -0.49 8.77
N VAL A 86 5.65 0.11 9.56
CA VAL A 86 4.43 -0.50 10.06
C VAL A 86 3.27 0.04 9.23
N GLU A 87 2.44 -0.83 8.66
CA GLU A 87 1.33 -0.39 7.82
C GLU A 87 0.02 -1.09 8.17
N ARG A 88 -1.06 -0.33 8.09
CA ARG A 88 -2.43 -0.82 8.14
C ARG A 88 -3.07 -0.60 6.78
N LEU A 89 -3.63 -1.67 6.22
CA LEU A 89 -4.39 -1.65 4.98
C LEU A 89 -5.85 -1.96 5.29
N THR A 90 -6.75 -1.21 4.68
CA THR A 90 -8.20 -1.45 4.74
C THR A 90 -8.72 -1.59 3.33
N LEU A 91 -9.40 -2.71 3.06
CA LEU A 91 -9.91 -3.09 1.74
C LEU A 91 -11.42 -3.34 1.81
N PRO A 92 -12.23 -2.91 0.83
CA PRO A 92 -13.64 -3.29 0.76
C PRO A 92 -13.80 -4.81 0.64
N GLN A 93 -14.45 -5.46 1.59
CA GLN A 93 -14.59 -6.92 1.62
C GLN A 93 -15.27 -7.48 0.36
N GLU A 94 -16.22 -6.74 -0.21
CA GLU A 94 -16.94 -7.15 -1.43
C GLU A 94 -16.02 -7.28 -2.66
N LEU A 95 -14.90 -6.52 -2.70
CA LEU A 95 -13.92 -6.57 -3.78
C LEU A 95 -12.88 -7.67 -3.58
N PHE A 96 -12.70 -8.11 -2.36
CA PHE A 96 -11.69 -9.08 -1.95
C PHE A 96 -12.34 -10.26 -1.22
N PRO A 97 -13.24 -11.01 -1.89
CA PRO A 97 -13.89 -12.16 -1.26
C PRO A 97 -12.84 -13.20 -0.85
N ASN A 98 -13.00 -13.75 0.35
CA ASN A 98 -12.10 -14.76 0.93
C ASN A 98 -10.66 -14.29 1.21
N LEU A 99 -10.37 -13.00 1.11
CA LEU A 99 -9.09 -12.48 1.56
C LEU A 99 -9.08 -12.44 3.10
N GLY A 100 -8.19 -13.21 3.73
CA GLY A 100 -8.07 -13.30 5.19
C GLY A 100 -7.56 -14.67 5.63
N GLY A 101 -7.49 -14.89 6.95
CA GLY A 101 -6.97 -16.13 7.53
C GLY A 101 -5.46 -16.30 7.35
N ASP A 102 -5.01 -17.56 7.24
CA ASP A 102 -3.58 -17.91 7.12
C ASP A 102 -2.97 -17.67 5.74
N LEU A 103 -3.57 -16.81 4.93
CA LEU A 103 -3.08 -16.53 3.58
C LEU A 103 -1.73 -15.81 3.64
N LYS A 104 -0.70 -16.44 3.10
CA LYS A 104 0.59 -15.77 2.85
C LYS A 104 0.42 -14.76 1.73
N LEU A 105 0.30 -13.50 2.11
CA LEU A 105 0.18 -12.42 1.14
C LEU A 105 1.53 -12.13 0.50
N PRO A 106 1.60 -11.91 -0.82
CA PRO A 106 2.83 -11.56 -1.49
C PRO A 106 3.28 -10.13 -1.15
N GLU A 107 4.53 -9.85 -1.43
CA GLU A 107 5.12 -8.52 -1.20
C GLU A 107 4.48 -7.46 -2.09
N ASN A 108 4.25 -7.78 -3.36
CA ASN A 108 3.56 -6.92 -4.32
C ASN A 108 2.04 -7.17 -4.33
N LEU A 109 1.33 -6.45 -3.46
CA LEU A 109 -0.12 -6.59 -3.34
C LEU A 109 -0.88 -6.13 -4.59
N TYR A 110 -0.42 -5.11 -5.32
CA TYR A 110 -1.15 -4.62 -6.50
C TYR A 110 -1.11 -5.63 -7.65
N ARG A 111 -0.01 -6.36 -7.80
CA ARG A 111 0.05 -7.50 -8.72
C ARG A 111 -0.89 -8.63 -8.30
N PHE A 112 -0.94 -8.89 -7.00
CA PHE A 112 -1.85 -9.87 -6.41
C PHE A 112 -3.33 -9.47 -6.62
N TYR A 113 -3.68 -8.20 -6.37
CA TYR A 113 -5.04 -7.70 -6.63
C TYR A 113 -5.43 -7.86 -8.11
N GLN A 114 -4.51 -7.59 -9.01
CA GLN A 114 -4.75 -7.74 -10.45
C GLN A 114 -4.93 -9.21 -10.85
N GLY A 115 -4.07 -10.11 -10.34
CA GLY A 115 -4.10 -11.52 -10.70
C GLY A 115 -5.27 -12.30 -10.10
N GLU A 116 -5.56 -12.09 -8.80
CA GLU A 116 -6.55 -12.89 -8.08
C GLU A 116 -7.95 -12.28 -8.11
N PHE A 117 -8.07 -10.97 -8.17
CA PHE A 117 -9.36 -10.26 -8.06
C PHE A 117 -9.70 -9.43 -9.31
N GLY A 118 -8.82 -9.38 -10.31
CA GLY A 118 -9.03 -8.57 -11.50
C GLY A 118 -8.99 -7.05 -11.24
N ILE A 119 -8.47 -6.63 -10.09
CA ILE A 119 -8.46 -5.23 -9.67
C ILE A 119 -7.14 -4.57 -10.08
N THR A 120 -7.20 -3.63 -11.01
CA THR A 120 -6.05 -2.85 -11.47
C THR A 120 -6.06 -1.47 -10.82
N ILE A 121 -5.00 -1.16 -10.05
CA ILE A 121 -4.79 0.17 -9.48
C ILE A 121 -4.33 1.12 -10.59
N ALA A 122 -5.10 2.19 -10.78
CA ALA A 122 -4.80 3.20 -11.79
C ALA A 122 -4.09 4.42 -11.20
N LYS A 123 -4.49 4.82 -9.99
CA LYS A 123 -4.01 6.02 -9.32
C LYS A 123 -3.98 5.80 -7.81
N ALA A 124 -3.05 6.45 -7.15
CA ALA A 124 -3.06 6.62 -5.70
C ALA A 124 -2.86 8.09 -5.35
N SER A 125 -3.59 8.58 -4.34
CA SER A 125 -3.39 9.89 -3.73
C SER A 125 -2.81 9.70 -2.34
N GLU A 126 -1.86 10.54 -1.97
CA GLU A 126 -1.16 10.48 -0.68
C GLU A 126 -1.18 11.82 0.02
N THR A 127 -1.31 11.77 1.33
CA THR A 127 -0.91 12.86 2.23
C THR A 127 0.21 12.36 3.12
N VAL A 128 1.14 13.25 3.44
CA VAL A 128 2.33 12.93 4.22
C VAL A 128 2.38 13.85 5.42
N SER A 129 2.57 13.29 6.61
CA SER A 129 2.67 14.01 7.87
C SER A 129 3.75 13.43 8.78
N ALA A 130 4.18 14.20 9.78
CA ALA A 130 5.09 13.74 10.81
C ALA A 130 4.31 13.36 12.06
N ILE A 131 4.61 12.21 12.63
CA ILE A 131 4.01 11.70 13.85
C ILE A 131 5.07 11.21 14.83
N ALA A 132 4.70 10.91 16.05
CA ALA A 132 5.54 10.23 17.03
C ALA A 132 5.17 8.75 17.08
N ALA A 133 6.18 7.87 17.15
CA ALA A 133 5.98 6.42 17.27
C ALA A 133 5.25 6.09 18.57
N ASP A 134 4.20 5.31 18.48
CA ASP A 134 3.60 4.70 19.67
C ASP A 134 4.48 3.56 20.24
N PRO A 135 4.20 3.06 21.45
CA PRO A 135 5.02 2.00 22.05
C PRO A 135 5.06 0.70 21.23
N LEU A 136 3.97 0.32 20.56
CA LEU A 136 3.90 -0.89 19.74
C LEU A 136 4.69 -0.72 18.44
N GLU A 137 4.56 0.41 17.79
CA GLU A 137 5.34 0.75 16.60
C GLU A 137 6.83 0.82 16.91
N ALA A 138 7.19 1.45 18.01
CA ALA A 138 8.58 1.51 18.49
C ALA A 138 9.17 0.11 18.69
N GLN A 139 8.40 -0.79 19.31
CA GLN A 139 8.81 -2.19 19.49
C GLN A 139 8.95 -2.93 18.14
N LEU A 140 8.00 -2.76 17.22
CA LEU A 140 7.99 -3.44 15.92
C LEU A 140 9.13 -2.96 15.01
N LEU A 141 9.47 -1.67 15.08
CA LEU A 141 10.52 -1.04 14.28
C LEU A 141 11.91 -1.10 14.95
N GLY A 142 11.99 -1.46 16.24
CA GLY A 142 13.23 -1.46 16.99
C GLY A 142 13.79 -0.06 17.25
N ILE A 143 12.93 0.94 17.45
CA ILE A 143 13.26 2.34 17.71
C ILE A 143 12.77 2.77 19.10
N MET A 144 13.13 3.99 19.53
CA MET A 144 12.64 4.52 20.79
C MET A 144 11.16 4.94 20.70
N PRO A 145 10.36 4.78 21.78
CA PRO A 145 9.03 5.40 21.85
C PRO A 145 9.12 6.92 21.63
N ASN A 146 8.12 7.47 20.96
CA ASN A 146 8.07 8.87 20.52
C ASN A 146 9.15 9.28 19.51
N ALA A 147 9.92 8.35 18.95
CA ALA A 147 10.78 8.66 17.81
C ALA A 147 9.93 9.22 16.66
N PRO A 148 10.46 10.16 15.86
CA PRO A 148 9.72 10.71 14.73
C PRO A 148 9.52 9.67 13.64
N LEU A 149 8.29 9.54 13.15
CA LEU A 149 7.92 8.73 12.00
C LEU A 149 7.30 9.60 10.91
N LEU A 150 7.44 9.16 9.69
CA LEU A 150 6.70 9.70 8.55
C LEU A 150 5.44 8.88 8.36
N GLU A 151 4.27 9.52 8.50
CA GLU A 151 3.00 8.92 8.12
C GLU A 151 2.72 9.18 6.64
N ILE A 152 2.35 8.12 5.92
CA ILE A 152 1.86 8.18 4.55
C ILE A 152 0.45 7.63 4.54
N ASP A 153 -0.55 8.50 4.39
CA ASP A 153 -1.96 8.14 4.25
C ASP A 153 -2.32 8.12 2.77
N ARG A 154 -2.62 6.93 2.25
CA ARG A 154 -2.83 6.67 0.82
C ARG A 154 -4.19 6.07 0.55
N VAL A 155 -4.87 6.58 -0.48
CA VAL A 155 -6.04 5.93 -1.09
C VAL A 155 -5.71 5.55 -2.52
N ALA A 156 -5.86 4.26 -2.85
CA ALA A 156 -5.68 3.73 -4.20
C ALA A 156 -7.03 3.49 -4.86
N VAL A 157 -7.12 3.86 -6.15
CA VAL A 157 -8.34 3.76 -6.94
C VAL A 157 -8.12 3.03 -8.25
N THR A 158 -9.17 2.42 -8.76
CA THR A 158 -9.23 1.80 -10.09
C THR A 158 -9.34 2.86 -11.20
N ILE A 159 -9.36 2.43 -12.46
CA ILE A 159 -9.43 3.33 -13.62
C ILE A 159 -10.76 4.12 -13.68
N ASP A 160 -11.85 3.54 -13.19
CA ASP A 160 -13.16 4.17 -13.04
C ASP A 160 -13.29 5.03 -11.77
N GLY A 161 -12.20 5.16 -11.01
CA GLY A 161 -12.12 6.02 -9.84
C GLY A 161 -12.66 5.40 -8.55
N ARG A 162 -13.00 4.10 -8.54
CA ARG A 162 -13.48 3.41 -7.33
C ARG A 162 -12.36 3.21 -6.33
N PRO A 163 -12.50 3.66 -5.06
CA PRO A 163 -11.53 3.37 -4.01
C PRO A 163 -11.49 1.86 -3.69
N VAL A 164 -10.29 1.30 -3.62
CA VAL A 164 -10.09 -0.14 -3.39
C VAL A 164 -9.13 -0.45 -2.25
N GLU A 165 -8.33 0.51 -1.85
CA GLU A 165 -7.41 0.37 -0.72
C GLU A 165 -7.24 1.72 -0.02
N TRP A 166 -7.38 1.72 1.29
CA TRP A 166 -6.88 2.76 2.16
C TRP A 166 -5.72 2.20 3.00
N ARG A 167 -4.56 2.80 2.86
CA ARG A 167 -3.33 2.38 3.53
C ARG A 167 -2.76 3.52 4.32
N VAL A 168 -2.46 3.26 5.58
CA VAL A 168 -1.68 4.15 6.46
C VAL A 168 -0.37 3.45 6.77
N SER A 169 0.74 4.09 6.42
CA SER A 169 2.10 3.56 6.63
C SER A 169 2.88 4.52 7.51
N HIS A 170 3.46 4.01 8.58
CA HIS A 170 4.34 4.74 9.49
C HIS A 170 5.76 4.28 9.24
N CYS A 171 6.62 5.19 8.78
CA CYS A 171 7.94 4.89 8.26
C CYS A 171 9.03 5.49 9.14
N ASP A 172 10.00 4.68 9.57
CA ASP A 172 11.26 5.16 10.11
C ASP A 172 12.11 5.73 8.97
N THR A 173 12.38 7.03 9.02
CA THR A 173 13.16 7.76 8.02
C THR A 173 14.58 8.07 8.47
N THR A 174 15.09 7.39 9.50
CA THR A 174 16.47 7.58 9.98
C THR A 174 17.49 7.37 8.86
N ASP A 175 17.33 6.30 8.07
CA ASP A 175 18.22 5.94 6.96
C ASP A 175 17.55 6.06 5.58
N TYR A 176 16.29 6.51 5.54
CA TYR A 176 15.47 6.58 4.33
C TYR A 176 14.90 7.98 4.12
N THR A 177 14.51 8.24 2.90
CA THR A 177 13.84 9.48 2.49
C THR A 177 12.58 9.15 1.68
N TYR A 178 11.57 9.98 1.81
CA TYR A 178 10.43 9.96 0.90
C TYR A 178 10.78 10.78 -0.34
N PHE A 179 10.74 10.14 -1.50
CA PHE A 179 11.06 10.77 -2.78
C PHE A 179 9.82 10.80 -3.67
N ALA A 180 9.40 11.99 -4.08
CA ALA A 180 8.34 12.19 -5.05
C ALA A 180 8.85 13.06 -6.20
N GLU A 181 8.77 12.53 -7.41
CA GLU A 181 9.06 13.24 -8.64
C GLU A 181 7.75 13.75 -9.26
N ARG A 182 7.71 15.01 -9.60
CA ARG A 182 6.56 15.61 -10.28
C ARG A 182 6.98 15.89 -11.73
N GLY A 183 6.34 15.22 -12.66
CA GLY A 183 6.47 15.46 -14.10
C GLY A 183 5.40 16.41 -14.62
#